data_69d92cde1ba210c895c6b74864b3c879
#
_entry.id   69d92cde1ba210c895c6b74864b3c879
#
_cell.length_a   1.000
_cell.length_b   1.000
_cell.length_c   1.000
_cell.angle_alpha   90.00
_cell.angle_beta   90.00
_cell.angle_gamma   90.00
#
_symmetry.space_group_name_H-M   'P 1'
#
loop_
_entity.id
_entity.type
_entity.pdbx_description
1 polymer ?
#
loop_
_entity_poly.entity_id
_entity_poly.type
_entity_poly.pdbx_seq_one_letter_code
_entity_poly.pdbx_strand_id
1 'polypeptide(L)'
;FYIDHIISNRIAYGWRIYKDKFRIIKATELYSLIGLFNRGGYVLDFNTGNFDEFTKNVVGVRLTEYYGLSKGKSLAAFAEEGKENDIIKLMVALFDYYVSNPSYDSEKNDVDFPKYKNIIDRVRSGIVAINEFAKELEQHFSSEYMSSQISLMMQMTKENPTEAIGKAKELIESCCKTILDERNTPYSKDDTVGQLTKKVMKLLKVTPENINEKLPAADAMR
;
A
#
# COMPACT_ATOMS: atom_id res chain seq x y z
N PHE A 1 -19.08 30.64 9.20
CA PHE A 1 -19.56 29.36 9.84
C PHE A 1 -20.10 28.35 8.83
N TYR A 2 -20.93 28.75 7.85
CA TYR A 2 -21.51 27.81 6.87
C TYR A 2 -20.56 27.49 5.70
N ILE A 3 -19.77 28.46 5.29
CA ILE A 3 -18.78 28.35 4.20
C ILE A 3 -17.58 27.51 4.63
N ASP A 4 -17.13 27.64 5.87
CA ASP A 4 -16.01 26.86 6.44
C ASP A 4 -16.36 25.37 6.53
N HIS A 5 -17.61 25.05 6.84
CA HIS A 5 -18.09 23.67 6.90
C HIS A 5 -18.17 23.02 5.50
N ILE A 6 -18.55 23.77 4.46
CA ILE A 6 -18.60 23.30 3.07
C ILE A 6 -17.19 23.10 2.51
N ILE A 7 -16.26 24.01 2.82
CA ILE A 7 -14.87 23.91 2.39
C ILE A 7 -14.18 22.73 3.08
N SER A 8 -14.36 22.56 4.39
CA SER A 8 -13.83 21.43 5.14
C SER A 8 -14.36 20.07 4.63
N ASN A 9 -15.66 20.00 4.33
CA ASN A 9 -16.25 18.78 3.76
C ASN A 9 -15.77 18.49 2.33
N ARG A 10 -15.59 19.51 1.49
CA ARG A 10 -15.05 19.32 0.13
C ARG A 10 -13.58 18.92 0.13
N ILE A 11 -12.78 19.48 1.02
CA ILE A 11 -11.38 19.09 1.21
C ILE A 11 -11.32 17.67 1.74
N ALA A 12 -12.10 17.32 2.77
CA ALA A 12 -12.17 15.97 3.32
C ALA A 12 -12.66 14.94 2.27
N TYR A 13 -13.63 15.30 1.43
CA TYR A 13 -14.13 14.45 0.35
C TYR A 13 -13.10 14.27 -0.77
N GLY A 14 -12.41 15.33 -1.16
CA GLY A 14 -11.31 15.28 -2.12
C GLY A 14 -10.13 14.44 -1.62
N TRP A 15 -9.77 14.56 -0.35
CA TRP A 15 -8.75 13.73 0.31
C TRP A 15 -9.18 12.26 0.40
N ARG A 16 -10.45 11.99 0.63
CA ARG A 16 -10.99 10.62 0.69
C ARG A 16 -10.90 9.93 -0.67
N ILE A 17 -11.29 10.62 -1.76
CA ILE A 17 -11.16 10.11 -3.13
C ILE A 17 -9.70 9.92 -3.53
N TYR A 18 -8.82 10.85 -3.13
CA TYR A 18 -7.38 10.75 -3.40
C TYR A 18 -6.75 9.57 -2.66
N LYS A 19 -7.12 9.37 -1.39
CA LYS A 19 -6.67 8.24 -0.57
C LYS A 19 -7.12 6.89 -1.15
N ASP A 20 -8.36 6.80 -1.66
CA ASP A 20 -8.89 5.57 -2.24
C ASP A 20 -8.20 5.19 -3.57
N LYS A 21 -7.68 6.15 -4.30
CA LYS A 21 -6.99 5.91 -5.59
C LYS A 21 -5.63 5.21 -5.42
N PHE A 22 -5.00 5.36 -4.26
CA PHE A 22 -3.67 4.80 -3.98
C PHE A 22 -3.68 3.68 -2.94
N ARG A 23 -4.85 3.26 -2.46
CA ARG A 23 -4.96 2.13 -1.53
C ARG A 23 -4.64 0.81 -2.22
N ILE A 24 -3.82 -0.01 -1.58
CA ILE A 24 -3.50 -1.37 -2.01
C ILE A 24 -4.77 -2.23 -2.05
N ILE A 25 -5.67 -2.06 -1.05
CA ILE A 25 -7.02 -2.64 -1.04
C ILE A 25 -8.03 -1.52 -1.28
N LYS A 26 -8.83 -1.62 -2.34
CA LYS A 26 -9.90 -0.67 -2.61
C LYS A 26 -10.96 -0.73 -1.51
N ALA A 27 -11.65 0.37 -1.24
CA ALA A 27 -12.71 0.41 -0.21
C ALA A 27 -13.78 -0.68 -0.44
N THR A 28 -14.22 -0.88 -1.69
CA THR A 28 -15.20 -1.93 -2.04
C THR A 28 -14.70 -3.34 -1.79
N GLU A 29 -13.41 -3.59 -2.00
CA GLU A 29 -12.77 -4.87 -1.73
C GLU A 29 -12.64 -5.11 -0.22
N LEU A 30 -12.29 -4.08 0.53
CA LEU A 30 -12.21 -4.12 1.99
C LEU A 30 -13.58 -4.43 2.61
N TYR A 31 -14.65 -3.75 2.15
CA TYR A 31 -16.02 -4.06 2.58
C TYR A 31 -16.42 -5.50 2.24
N SER A 32 -16.02 -6.01 1.08
CA SER A 32 -16.29 -7.40 0.70
C SER A 32 -15.58 -8.40 1.62
N LEU A 33 -14.31 -8.14 1.97
CA LEU A 33 -13.57 -8.98 2.93
C LEU A 33 -14.16 -8.89 4.35
N ILE A 34 -14.55 -7.70 4.80
CA ILE A 34 -15.24 -7.56 6.10
C ILE A 34 -16.55 -8.35 6.09
N GLY A 35 -17.32 -8.32 5.00
CA GLY A 35 -18.55 -9.09 4.85
C GLY A 35 -18.31 -10.61 4.92
N LEU A 36 -17.20 -11.10 4.37
CA LEU A 36 -16.79 -12.50 4.48
C LEU A 36 -16.54 -12.91 5.93
N PHE A 37 -15.87 -12.05 6.70
CA PHE A 37 -15.46 -12.36 8.08
C PHE A 37 -16.52 -12.05 9.11
N ASN A 38 -17.32 -10.98 8.91
CA ASN A 38 -18.33 -10.51 9.86
C ASN A 38 -19.71 -11.11 9.56
N ARG A 39 -20.12 -12.08 10.35
CA ARG A 39 -21.36 -12.84 10.17
C ARG A 39 -22.35 -12.46 11.28
N GLY A 40 -23.14 -11.43 11.06
CA GLY A 40 -24.17 -11.01 12.03
C GLY A 40 -23.60 -10.53 13.36
N GLY A 41 -22.41 -9.90 13.36
CA GLY A 41 -21.71 -9.42 14.55
C GLY A 41 -20.67 -10.40 15.13
N TYR A 42 -20.61 -11.62 14.58
CA TYR A 42 -19.58 -12.60 14.88
C TYR A 42 -18.47 -12.51 13.82
N VAL A 43 -17.22 -12.42 14.25
CA VAL A 43 -16.08 -12.51 13.33
C VAL A 43 -15.63 -13.96 13.27
N LEU A 44 -15.91 -14.62 12.14
CA LEU A 44 -15.68 -16.04 11.96
C LEU A 44 -16.21 -16.84 13.17
N ASP A 45 -15.45 -17.83 13.67
CA ASP A 45 -15.78 -18.62 14.86
C ASP A 45 -15.10 -18.11 16.15
N PHE A 46 -14.46 -16.93 16.11
CA PHE A 46 -13.81 -16.38 17.29
C PHE A 46 -14.81 -16.06 18.41
N ASN A 47 -14.50 -16.48 19.65
CA ASN A 47 -15.04 -15.83 20.83
C ASN A 47 -14.34 -14.46 21.04
N THR A 48 -14.83 -13.63 21.97
CA THR A 48 -14.28 -12.27 22.17
C THR A 48 -12.82 -12.30 22.62
N GLY A 49 -12.47 -13.17 23.58
CA GLY A 49 -11.10 -13.26 24.07
C GLY A 49 -10.11 -13.73 22.99
N ASN A 50 -10.48 -14.75 22.22
CA ASN A 50 -9.66 -15.26 21.14
C ASN A 50 -9.50 -14.23 20.01
N PHE A 51 -10.54 -13.48 19.70
CA PHE A 51 -10.46 -12.40 18.71
C PHE A 51 -9.50 -11.29 19.14
N ASP A 52 -9.57 -10.87 20.40
CA ASP A 52 -8.68 -9.84 20.92
C ASP A 52 -7.22 -10.31 21.01
N GLU A 53 -6.97 -11.56 21.39
CA GLU A 53 -5.63 -12.13 21.35
C GLU A 53 -5.12 -12.23 19.90
N PHE A 54 -5.96 -12.66 18.97
CA PHE A 54 -5.61 -12.73 17.55
C PHE A 54 -5.22 -11.34 17.01
N THR A 55 -6.06 -10.33 17.23
CA THR A 55 -5.81 -8.98 16.73
C THR A 55 -4.59 -8.34 17.40
N LYS A 56 -4.38 -8.58 18.71
CA LYS A 56 -3.17 -8.16 19.41
C LYS A 56 -1.90 -8.76 18.79
N ASN A 57 -1.93 -10.04 18.46
CA ASN A 57 -0.78 -10.71 17.85
C ASN A 57 -0.48 -10.21 16.42
N VAL A 58 -1.50 -9.85 15.65
CA VAL A 58 -1.36 -9.42 14.25
C VAL A 58 -1.04 -7.93 14.13
N VAL A 59 -1.77 -7.08 14.86
CA VAL A 59 -1.71 -5.62 14.74
C VAL A 59 -1.37 -4.88 16.03
N GLY A 60 -1.04 -5.61 17.11
CA GLY A 60 -0.63 -5.04 18.38
C GLY A 60 -1.76 -4.48 19.26
N VAL A 61 -3.03 -4.61 18.82
CA VAL A 61 -4.18 -4.00 19.48
C VAL A 61 -5.29 -5.04 19.70
N ARG A 62 -5.89 -5.06 20.91
CA ARG A 62 -7.10 -5.80 21.24
C ARG A 62 -8.30 -4.99 20.77
N LEU A 63 -8.90 -5.33 19.64
CA LEU A 63 -9.85 -4.46 18.98
C LEU A 63 -11.15 -4.25 19.76
N THR A 64 -11.69 -5.28 20.45
CA THR A 64 -12.93 -5.10 21.22
C THR A 64 -12.69 -4.27 22.47
N GLU A 65 -11.54 -4.41 23.12
CA GLU A 65 -11.15 -3.56 24.25
C GLU A 65 -10.91 -2.11 23.80
N TYR A 66 -10.22 -1.91 22.67
CA TYR A 66 -9.86 -0.59 22.16
C TYR A 66 -11.09 0.24 21.75
N TYR A 67 -12.02 -0.37 21.02
CA TYR A 67 -13.22 0.31 20.53
C TYR A 67 -14.42 0.23 21.50
N GLY A 68 -14.40 -0.66 22.46
CA GLY A 68 -15.55 -0.91 23.35
C GLY A 68 -16.79 -1.43 22.62
N LEU A 69 -16.61 -2.13 21.48
CA LEU A 69 -17.67 -2.58 20.60
C LEU A 69 -17.68 -4.09 20.45
N SER A 70 -18.74 -4.64 19.83
CA SER A 70 -18.75 -6.06 19.44
C SER A 70 -17.67 -6.34 18.41
N LYS A 71 -17.19 -7.60 18.31
CA LYS A 71 -16.13 -8.04 17.40
C LYS A 71 -16.30 -7.52 15.96
N GLY A 72 -17.50 -7.72 15.39
CA GLY A 72 -17.79 -7.27 14.03
C GLY A 72 -17.78 -5.75 13.88
N LYS A 73 -18.29 -5.01 14.86
CA LYS A 73 -18.23 -3.55 14.86
C LYS A 73 -16.83 -3.02 15.07
N SER A 74 -16.04 -3.66 15.93
CA SER A 74 -14.64 -3.30 16.17
C SER A 74 -13.78 -3.55 14.95
N LEU A 75 -14.01 -4.66 14.22
CA LEU A 75 -13.35 -4.94 12.96
C LEU A 75 -13.68 -3.88 11.89
N ALA A 76 -14.96 -3.49 11.78
CA ALA A 76 -15.38 -2.46 10.84
C ALA A 76 -14.78 -1.08 11.19
N ALA A 77 -14.80 -0.69 12.46
CA ALA A 77 -14.19 0.56 12.92
C ALA A 77 -12.67 0.59 12.63
N PHE A 78 -11.97 -0.51 12.92
CA PHE A 78 -10.56 -0.62 12.60
C PHE A 78 -10.27 -0.53 11.10
N ALA A 79 -11.12 -1.10 10.25
CA ALA A 79 -10.97 -1.00 8.80
C ALA A 79 -11.18 0.43 8.26
N GLU A 80 -11.96 1.27 8.96
CA GLU A 80 -12.17 2.68 8.60
C GLU A 80 -11.06 3.60 9.11
N GLU A 81 -10.60 3.40 10.35
CA GLU A 81 -9.74 4.34 11.09
C GLU A 81 -8.30 3.87 11.24
N GLY A 82 -8.05 2.57 11.07
CA GLY A 82 -6.73 1.97 11.25
C GLY A 82 -5.71 2.43 10.20
N LYS A 83 -4.44 2.23 10.51
CA LYS A 83 -3.36 2.44 9.54
C LYS A 83 -3.48 1.40 8.42
N GLU A 84 -3.31 1.83 7.18
CA GLU A 84 -3.50 0.97 5.99
C GLU A 84 -2.70 -0.33 6.06
N ASN A 85 -1.44 -0.27 6.47
CA ASN A 85 -0.60 -1.47 6.61
C ASN A 85 -1.12 -2.45 7.67
N ASP A 86 -1.69 -1.96 8.76
CA ASP A 86 -2.22 -2.81 9.81
C ASP A 86 -3.59 -3.40 9.41
N ILE A 87 -4.40 -2.61 8.68
CA ILE A 87 -5.63 -3.13 8.05
C ILE A 87 -5.28 -4.28 7.10
N ILE A 88 -4.30 -4.08 6.23
CA ILE A 88 -3.82 -5.10 5.27
C ILE A 88 -3.36 -6.37 6.00
N LYS A 89 -2.50 -6.23 7.03
CA LYS A 89 -2.02 -7.37 7.81
C LYS A 89 -3.18 -8.14 8.44
N LEU A 90 -4.15 -7.42 9.02
CA LEU A 90 -5.29 -8.06 9.66
C LEU A 90 -6.19 -8.77 8.64
N MET A 91 -6.46 -8.17 7.48
CA MET A 91 -7.26 -8.81 6.42
C MET A 91 -6.58 -10.07 5.88
N VAL A 92 -5.27 -10.03 5.65
CA VAL A 92 -4.49 -11.19 5.22
C VAL A 92 -4.51 -12.29 6.28
N ALA A 93 -4.28 -11.96 7.54
CA ALA A 93 -4.27 -12.93 8.63
C ALA A 93 -5.65 -13.56 8.88
N LEU A 94 -6.73 -12.78 8.81
CA LEU A 94 -8.10 -13.31 8.90
C LEU A 94 -8.43 -14.23 7.73
N PHE A 95 -7.98 -13.91 6.53
CA PHE A 95 -8.16 -14.76 5.37
C PHE A 95 -7.36 -16.08 5.50
N ASP A 96 -6.12 -16.02 6.01
CA ASP A 96 -5.33 -17.22 6.29
C ASP A 96 -5.98 -18.11 7.33
N TYR A 97 -6.51 -17.52 8.39
CA TYR A 97 -7.28 -18.25 9.40
C TYR A 97 -8.51 -18.93 8.78
N TYR A 98 -9.28 -18.16 7.96
CA TYR A 98 -10.46 -18.68 7.27
C TYR A 98 -10.11 -19.86 6.33
N VAL A 99 -9.06 -19.75 5.55
CA VAL A 99 -8.63 -20.80 4.60
C VAL A 99 -8.06 -22.01 5.32
N SER A 100 -7.35 -21.83 6.42
CA SER A 100 -6.73 -22.94 7.17
C SER A 100 -7.69 -23.69 8.07
N ASN A 101 -8.86 -23.11 8.38
CA ASN A 101 -9.84 -23.75 9.28
C ASN A 101 -10.78 -24.67 8.51
N PRO A 102 -10.80 -25.99 8.82
CA PRO A 102 -11.64 -26.98 8.13
C PRO A 102 -13.14 -26.70 8.23
N SER A 103 -13.57 -25.94 9.24
CA SER A 103 -14.99 -25.58 9.42
C SER A 103 -15.56 -24.76 8.24
N TYR A 104 -14.69 -24.16 7.43
CA TYR A 104 -15.07 -23.35 6.27
C TYR A 104 -14.79 -24.02 4.93
N ASP A 105 -14.42 -25.32 4.89
CA ASP A 105 -14.07 -26.01 3.66
C ASP A 105 -15.21 -26.05 2.62
N SER A 106 -16.46 -26.16 3.09
CA SER A 106 -17.63 -26.12 2.20
C SER A 106 -17.80 -24.77 1.51
N GLU A 107 -17.43 -23.67 2.17
CA GLU A 107 -17.56 -22.31 1.67
C GLU A 107 -16.47 -21.95 0.64
N LYS A 108 -15.37 -22.70 0.62
CA LYS A 108 -14.31 -22.55 -0.40
C LYS A 108 -14.78 -22.96 -1.80
N ASN A 109 -15.91 -23.65 -1.89
CA ASN A 109 -16.57 -24.00 -3.15
C ASN A 109 -17.60 -22.93 -3.59
N ASP A 110 -17.79 -21.86 -2.83
CA ASP A 110 -18.66 -20.77 -3.18
C ASP A 110 -18.13 -20.00 -4.39
N VAL A 111 -19.06 -19.51 -5.23
CA VAL A 111 -18.75 -18.71 -6.44
C VAL A 111 -17.93 -17.47 -6.12
N ASP A 112 -18.12 -16.87 -4.94
CA ASP A 112 -17.42 -15.66 -4.52
C ASP A 112 -16.02 -15.92 -3.92
N PHE A 113 -15.68 -17.16 -3.54
CA PHE A 113 -14.38 -17.48 -2.94
C PHE A 113 -13.18 -17.09 -3.83
N PRO A 114 -13.17 -17.36 -5.15
CA PRO A 114 -12.08 -16.93 -6.03
C PRO A 114 -11.85 -15.41 -6.02
N LYS A 115 -12.91 -14.61 -5.86
CA LYS A 115 -12.82 -13.15 -5.77
C LYS A 115 -12.04 -12.73 -4.53
N TYR A 116 -12.34 -13.28 -3.36
CA TYR A 116 -11.63 -12.98 -2.12
C TYR A 116 -10.18 -13.40 -2.19
N LYS A 117 -9.93 -14.61 -2.71
CA LYS A 117 -8.58 -15.12 -2.93
C LYS A 117 -7.76 -14.22 -3.84
N ASN A 118 -8.32 -13.77 -4.97
CA ASN A 118 -7.64 -12.89 -5.91
C ASN A 118 -7.27 -11.52 -5.27
N ILE A 119 -8.14 -10.96 -4.42
CA ILE A 119 -7.85 -9.72 -3.69
C ILE A 119 -6.61 -9.93 -2.80
N ILE A 120 -6.61 -10.99 -2.00
CA ILE A 120 -5.53 -11.27 -1.05
C ILE A 120 -4.22 -11.62 -1.77
N ASP A 121 -4.26 -12.44 -2.83
CA ASP A 121 -3.07 -12.81 -3.61
C ASP A 121 -2.44 -11.59 -4.28
N ARG A 122 -3.25 -10.67 -4.82
CA ARG A 122 -2.77 -9.40 -5.37
C ARG A 122 -2.11 -8.52 -4.31
N VAL A 123 -2.70 -8.43 -3.13
CA VAL A 123 -2.16 -7.68 -1.99
C VAL A 123 -0.82 -8.24 -1.54
N ARG A 124 -0.71 -9.56 -1.43
CA ARG A 124 0.54 -10.25 -1.09
C ARG A 124 1.63 -10.02 -2.14
N SER A 125 1.27 -10.17 -3.41
CA SER A 125 2.21 -9.95 -4.53
C SER A 125 2.72 -8.51 -4.56
N GLY A 126 1.86 -7.52 -4.28
CA GLY A 126 2.26 -6.12 -4.18
C GLY A 126 3.25 -5.86 -3.04
N ILE A 127 3.05 -6.46 -1.87
CA ILE A 127 3.97 -6.34 -0.74
C ILE A 127 5.33 -6.98 -1.06
N VAL A 128 5.32 -8.18 -1.66
CA VAL A 128 6.55 -8.88 -2.06
C VAL A 128 7.32 -8.07 -3.09
N ALA A 129 6.65 -7.59 -4.15
CA ALA A 129 7.28 -6.80 -5.21
C ALA A 129 7.93 -5.51 -4.67
N ILE A 130 7.29 -4.79 -3.74
CA ILE A 130 7.87 -3.60 -3.10
C ILE A 130 9.13 -3.98 -2.31
N ASN A 131 9.10 -5.06 -1.55
CA ASN A 131 10.25 -5.49 -0.74
C ASN A 131 11.41 -5.99 -1.61
N GLU A 132 11.13 -6.71 -2.70
CA GLU A 132 12.16 -7.16 -3.65
C GLU A 132 12.79 -5.98 -4.38
N PHE A 133 11.97 -5.04 -4.87
CA PHE A 133 12.45 -3.83 -5.52
C PHE A 133 13.32 -2.98 -4.59
N ALA A 134 12.94 -2.84 -3.31
CA ALA A 134 13.76 -2.13 -2.33
C ALA A 134 15.12 -2.81 -2.12
N LYS A 135 15.16 -4.15 -2.02
CA LYS A 135 16.41 -4.91 -1.91
C LYS A 135 17.30 -4.77 -3.15
N GLU A 136 16.70 -4.80 -4.34
CA GLU A 136 17.44 -4.57 -5.58
C GLU A 136 18.03 -3.15 -5.63
N LEU A 137 17.26 -2.13 -5.23
CA LEU A 137 17.77 -0.76 -5.13
C LEU A 137 18.93 -0.67 -4.14
N GLU A 138 18.83 -1.26 -2.95
CA GLU A 138 19.91 -1.27 -1.97
C GLU A 138 21.19 -1.95 -2.50
N GLN A 139 21.07 -3.00 -3.30
CA GLN A 139 22.20 -3.69 -3.91
C GLN A 139 22.86 -2.91 -5.05
N HIS A 140 22.08 -2.17 -5.84
CA HIS A 140 22.58 -1.40 -6.98
C HIS A 140 23.12 -0.02 -6.60
N PHE A 141 22.63 0.55 -5.50
CA PHE A 141 23.14 1.83 -5.00
C PHE A 141 24.26 1.59 -3.97
N SER A 142 25.51 1.63 -4.46
CA SER A 142 26.73 1.38 -3.65
C SER A 142 27.07 2.47 -2.64
N SER A 143 26.35 3.58 -2.57
CA SER A 143 26.61 4.61 -1.57
C SER A 143 25.83 4.29 -0.29
N GLU A 144 26.54 4.28 0.83
CA GLU A 144 25.97 4.08 2.19
C GLU A 144 24.83 5.07 2.49
N TYR A 145 24.92 6.27 1.95
CA TYR A 145 23.87 7.29 2.03
C TYR A 145 22.57 6.84 1.34
N MET A 146 22.68 6.30 0.12
CA MET A 146 21.50 5.86 -0.64
C MET A 146 20.81 4.68 0.04
N SER A 147 21.57 3.68 0.48
CA SER A 147 21.04 2.54 1.23
C SER A 147 20.34 2.98 2.50
N SER A 148 20.91 3.93 3.24
CA SER A 148 20.27 4.48 4.45
C SER A 148 18.96 5.23 4.15
N GLN A 149 18.90 5.99 3.05
CA GLN A 149 17.66 6.68 2.64
C GLN A 149 16.56 5.71 2.21
N ILE A 150 16.91 4.63 1.48
CA ILE A 150 15.97 3.59 1.09
C ILE A 150 15.42 2.88 2.34
N SER A 151 16.28 2.47 3.26
CA SER A 151 15.88 1.83 4.52
C SER A 151 14.96 2.73 5.34
N LEU A 152 15.27 4.02 5.44
CA LEU A 152 14.44 5.00 6.13
C LEU A 152 13.06 5.14 5.46
N MET A 153 13.00 5.24 4.13
CA MET A 153 11.73 5.29 3.39
C MET A 153 10.89 4.03 3.63
N MET A 154 11.51 2.85 3.63
CA MET A 154 10.82 1.59 3.90
C MET A 154 10.23 1.54 5.32
N GLN A 155 10.94 2.08 6.31
CA GLN A 155 10.40 2.25 7.66
C GLN A 155 9.22 3.24 7.66
N MET A 156 9.38 4.39 7.03
CA MET A 156 8.35 5.43 6.95
C MET A 156 7.08 4.98 6.25
N THR A 157 7.14 4.03 5.30
CA THR A 157 5.91 3.49 4.68
C THR A 157 4.97 2.85 5.70
N LYS A 158 5.50 2.37 6.83
CA LYS A 158 4.71 1.76 7.92
C LYS A 158 4.14 2.80 8.88
N GLU A 159 4.86 3.89 9.11
CA GLU A 159 4.55 4.87 10.16
C GLU A 159 3.88 6.13 9.59
N ASN A 160 4.39 6.65 8.49
CA ASN A 160 3.90 7.86 7.83
C ASN A 160 4.05 7.77 6.30
N PRO A 161 3.09 7.16 5.60
CA PRO A 161 3.17 6.98 4.13
C PRO A 161 3.33 8.29 3.34
N THR A 162 2.74 9.38 3.82
CA THR A 162 2.85 10.69 3.15
C THR A 162 4.27 11.21 3.18
N GLU A 163 4.95 11.04 4.31
CA GLU A 163 6.35 11.44 4.47
C GLU A 163 7.29 10.54 3.65
N ALA A 164 7.00 9.23 3.59
CA ALA A 164 7.71 8.30 2.73
C ALA A 164 7.66 8.72 1.25
N ILE A 165 6.49 9.17 0.75
CA ILE A 165 6.33 9.70 -0.61
C ILE A 165 7.18 10.97 -0.80
N GLY A 166 7.19 11.88 0.19
CA GLY A 166 8.03 13.07 0.18
C GLY A 166 9.52 12.73 0.06
N LYS A 167 9.99 11.79 0.87
CA LYS A 167 11.38 11.30 0.84
C LYS A 167 11.73 10.60 -0.47
N ALA A 168 10.84 9.77 -1.01
CA ALA A 168 11.03 9.14 -2.32
C ALA A 168 11.18 10.21 -3.43
N LYS A 169 10.36 11.26 -3.40
CA LYS A 169 10.45 12.38 -4.33
C LYS A 169 11.81 13.09 -4.22
N GLU A 170 12.26 13.44 -3.01
CA GLU A 170 13.55 14.07 -2.77
C GLU A 170 14.72 13.21 -3.27
N LEU A 171 14.64 11.89 -3.04
CA LEU A 171 15.66 10.96 -3.48
C LEU A 171 15.74 10.87 -5.02
N ILE A 172 14.59 10.74 -5.70
CA ILE A 172 14.54 10.74 -7.18
C ILE A 172 15.08 12.05 -7.74
N GLU A 173 14.71 13.18 -7.15
CA GLU A 173 15.20 14.50 -7.55
C GLU A 173 16.71 14.59 -7.42
N SER A 174 17.27 14.16 -6.29
CA SER A 174 18.72 14.12 -6.04
C SER A 174 19.45 13.23 -7.04
N CYS A 175 18.94 12.00 -7.27
CA CYS A 175 19.52 11.09 -8.27
C CYS A 175 19.52 11.70 -9.67
N CYS A 176 18.39 12.30 -10.08
CA CYS A 176 18.31 12.92 -11.41
C CYS A 176 19.32 14.07 -11.57
N LYS A 177 19.43 14.93 -10.56
CA LYS A 177 20.41 16.04 -10.58
C LYS A 177 21.83 15.53 -10.66
N THR A 178 22.20 14.54 -9.84
CA THR A 178 23.53 13.91 -9.88
C THR A 178 23.87 13.36 -11.27
N ILE A 179 22.95 12.61 -11.88
CA ILE A 179 23.18 12.04 -13.24
C ILE A 179 23.33 13.16 -14.28
N LEU A 180 22.53 14.23 -14.20
CA LEU A 180 22.62 15.35 -15.13
C LEU A 180 23.92 16.13 -14.95
N ASP A 181 24.36 16.36 -13.71
CA ASP A 181 25.62 17.02 -13.37
C ASP A 181 26.83 16.21 -13.88
N GLU A 182 26.89 14.91 -13.61
CA GLU A 182 27.94 14.00 -14.08
C GLU A 182 28.05 13.97 -15.61
N ARG A 183 26.93 14.18 -16.30
CA ARG A 183 26.87 14.21 -17.76
C ARG A 183 26.91 15.62 -18.36
N ASN A 184 27.17 16.65 -17.54
CA ASN A 184 27.19 18.07 -17.92
C ASN A 184 25.92 18.50 -18.69
N THR A 185 24.76 17.98 -18.30
CA THR A 185 23.48 18.26 -18.95
C THR A 185 22.74 19.33 -18.15
N PRO A 186 22.41 20.50 -18.74
CA PRO A 186 21.82 21.61 -18.02
C PRO A 186 20.37 21.33 -17.60
N TYR A 187 20.02 21.76 -16.38
CA TYR A 187 18.65 21.77 -15.85
C TYR A 187 18.39 23.05 -15.06
N SER A 188 17.11 23.38 -14.87
CA SER A 188 16.71 24.52 -14.03
C SER A 188 16.57 24.10 -12.57
N LYS A 189 16.82 25.04 -11.65
CA LYS A 189 16.51 24.84 -10.22
C LYS A 189 15.02 24.64 -9.96
N ASP A 190 14.18 25.17 -10.86
CA ASP A 190 12.71 25.08 -10.79
C ASP A 190 12.14 23.86 -11.53
N ASP A 191 13.00 23.01 -12.11
CA ASP A 191 12.54 21.80 -12.78
C ASP A 191 11.86 20.85 -11.77
N THR A 192 10.66 20.44 -12.09
CA THR A 192 9.94 19.42 -11.31
C THR A 192 10.62 18.07 -11.45
N VAL A 193 10.37 17.14 -10.51
CA VAL A 193 10.88 15.76 -10.56
C VAL A 193 10.54 15.09 -11.89
N GLY A 194 9.32 15.29 -12.41
CA GLY A 194 8.92 14.75 -13.72
C GLY A 194 9.73 15.31 -14.88
N GLN A 195 10.09 16.60 -14.85
CA GLN A 195 10.94 17.22 -15.86
C GLN A 195 12.37 16.72 -15.78
N LEU A 196 12.92 16.59 -14.56
CA LEU A 196 14.25 16.03 -14.33
C LEU A 196 14.33 14.58 -14.80
N THR A 197 13.38 13.75 -14.40
CA THR A 197 13.29 12.34 -14.82
C THR A 197 13.23 12.22 -16.36
N LYS A 198 12.41 13.04 -17.02
CA LYS A 198 12.30 13.04 -18.47
C LYS A 198 13.63 13.41 -19.16
N LYS A 199 14.40 14.36 -18.60
CA LYS A 199 15.72 14.74 -19.08
C LYS A 199 16.71 13.56 -18.93
N VAL A 200 16.72 12.92 -17.78
CA VAL A 200 17.57 11.74 -17.50
C VAL A 200 17.21 10.59 -18.43
N MET A 201 15.94 10.23 -18.57
CA MET A 201 15.50 9.15 -19.47
C MET A 201 15.92 9.40 -20.92
N LYS A 202 15.80 10.65 -21.38
CA LYS A 202 16.28 11.06 -22.70
C LYS A 202 17.79 10.91 -22.86
N LEU A 203 18.55 11.37 -21.85
CA LEU A 203 20.00 11.30 -21.81
C LEU A 203 20.50 9.84 -21.83
N LEU A 204 19.86 8.96 -21.07
CA LEU A 204 20.18 7.54 -20.99
C LEU A 204 19.60 6.71 -22.16
N LYS A 205 18.81 7.33 -23.04
CA LYS A 205 18.13 6.66 -24.18
C LYS A 205 17.20 5.52 -23.75
N VAL A 206 16.55 5.66 -22.58
CA VAL A 206 15.57 4.71 -22.05
C VAL A 206 14.12 5.23 -22.21
N THR A 207 13.88 6.09 -23.20
CA THR A 207 12.53 6.52 -23.57
C THR A 207 11.85 5.46 -24.45
N PRO A 208 10.50 5.39 -24.49
CA PRO A 208 9.78 4.39 -25.30
C PRO A 208 10.24 4.35 -26.77
N GLU A 209 10.61 5.50 -27.33
CA GLU A 209 11.08 5.60 -28.73
C GLU A 209 12.45 4.96 -28.96
N ASN A 210 13.23 4.79 -27.90
CA ASN A 210 14.58 4.19 -27.96
C ASN A 210 14.60 2.71 -27.55
N ILE A 211 13.46 2.16 -27.08
CA ILE A 211 13.36 0.77 -26.67
C ILE A 211 13.07 -0.10 -27.88
N ASN A 212 13.96 -1.07 -28.12
CA ASN A 212 13.84 -1.96 -29.25
C ASN A 212 12.60 -2.86 -29.09
N GLU A 213 11.68 -2.87 -30.08
CA GLU A 213 10.38 -3.56 -30.02
C GLU A 213 10.47 -5.08 -29.79
N LYS A 214 11.68 -5.65 -29.92
CA LYS A 214 11.91 -7.09 -29.71
C LYS A 214 12.11 -7.51 -28.25
N LEU A 215 12.11 -6.57 -27.31
CA LEU A 215 12.23 -6.91 -25.88
C LEU A 215 10.85 -7.12 -25.26
N PRO A 216 10.63 -8.21 -24.51
CA PRO A 216 9.33 -8.49 -23.87
C PRO A 216 8.82 -7.39 -22.92
N ALA A 217 9.72 -6.54 -22.42
CA ALA A 217 9.38 -5.40 -21.55
C ALA A 217 8.93 -4.14 -22.33
N ALA A 218 9.08 -4.09 -23.66
CA ALA A 218 8.77 -2.90 -24.46
C ALA A 218 7.28 -2.54 -24.43
N ASP A 219 6.39 -3.53 -24.36
CA ASP A 219 4.94 -3.32 -24.32
C ASP A 219 4.47 -2.79 -22.96
N ALA A 220 5.19 -3.05 -21.87
CA ALA A 220 4.85 -2.55 -20.53
C ALA A 220 5.28 -1.08 -20.33
N MET A 221 6.11 -0.52 -21.21
CA MET A 221 6.63 0.84 -21.13
C MET A 221 5.96 1.83 -22.09
N ARG A 222 5.04 1.37 -22.93
CA ARG A 222 4.22 2.19 -23.85
C ARG A 222 2.89 2.58 -23.20
#